data_a7ca65f9b320aeaa39b029f16b216d8f
#
_entry.id   a7ca65f9b320aeaa39b029f16b216d8f
#
_cell.length_a   1.000
_cell.length_b   1.000
_cell.length_c   1.000
_cell.angle_alpha   90.00
_cell.angle_beta   90.00
_cell.angle_gamma   90.00
#
_symmetry.space_group_name_H-M   'P 1'
#
loop_
_entity.id
_entity.type
_entity.pdbx_description
1 polymer ?
#
loop_
_entity_poly.entity_id
_entity_poly.type
_entity_poly.pdbx_seq_one_letter_code
_entity_poly.pdbx_strand_id
1 'polypeptide(L)'
;MHFFNKNSDDLVEELKEKGITDKNILNSIKKVPRELFVNKLSSQLAYENMPLPVECGQTISQPYVVAYMIDCLKLKKTDKVLEIGTGTGYQTAIISHLCQKIYTIEIFDKLFHQAKININKLKLRNVIYKHGNGINGWGEEILFDAIIISAASEEIPSK
;
A
#
# COMPACT_ATOMS: atom_id res chain seq x y z
N MET A 1 -10.32 31.38 -8.11
CA MET A 1 -9.59 30.25 -8.71
C MET A 1 -10.18 28.99 -8.08
N HIS A 2 -11.03 28.25 -8.80
CA HIS A 2 -11.57 26.99 -8.29
C HIS A 2 -10.46 25.96 -8.46
N PHE A 3 -9.81 25.59 -7.38
CA PHE A 3 -8.98 24.39 -7.35
C PHE A 3 -9.94 23.19 -7.41
N PHE A 4 -10.06 22.58 -8.58
CA PHE A 4 -10.67 21.26 -8.68
C PHE A 4 -9.76 20.30 -7.93
N ASN A 5 -10.17 19.89 -6.73
CA ASN A 5 -9.48 18.83 -6.02
C ASN A 5 -9.66 17.56 -6.86
N LYS A 6 -8.54 16.95 -7.29
CA LYS A 6 -8.57 15.64 -7.93
C LYS A 6 -9.27 14.62 -7.04
N ASN A 7 -9.93 13.68 -7.65
CA ASN A 7 -10.57 12.55 -7.01
C ASN A 7 -9.97 11.21 -7.47
N SER A 8 -10.50 10.10 -6.99
CA SER A 8 -9.99 8.78 -7.34
C SER A 8 -10.13 8.45 -8.84
N ASP A 9 -11.13 8.99 -9.53
CA ASP A 9 -11.32 8.78 -10.96
C ASP A 9 -10.25 9.50 -11.76
N ASP A 10 -9.95 10.75 -11.42
CA ASP A 10 -8.88 11.54 -12.05
C ASP A 10 -7.52 10.85 -11.88
N LEU A 11 -7.25 10.32 -10.68
CA LEU A 11 -6.02 9.56 -10.44
C LEU A 11 -5.97 8.30 -11.30
N VAL A 12 -7.05 7.54 -11.39
CA VAL A 12 -7.11 6.31 -12.19
C VAL A 12 -6.86 6.61 -13.67
N GLU A 13 -7.43 7.69 -14.23
CA GLU A 13 -7.17 8.08 -15.61
C GLU A 13 -5.69 8.44 -15.81
N GLU A 14 -5.09 9.23 -14.90
CA GLU A 14 -3.66 9.52 -14.97
C GLU A 14 -2.79 8.25 -14.92
N LEU A 15 -3.14 7.27 -14.10
CA LEU A 15 -2.41 6.00 -14.03
C LEU A 15 -2.52 5.19 -15.33
N LYS A 16 -3.68 5.21 -16.00
CA LYS A 16 -3.85 4.60 -17.33
C LYS A 16 -2.97 5.27 -18.38
N GLU A 17 -2.94 6.59 -18.42
CA GLU A 17 -2.08 7.36 -19.32
C GLU A 17 -0.58 7.03 -19.12
N LYS A 18 -0.21 6.70 -17.88
CA LYS A 18 1.15 6.24 -17.52
C LYS A 18 1.42 4.76 -17.79
N GLY A 19 0.46 4.04 -18.37
CA GLY A 19 0.63 2.65 -18.80
C GLY A 19 0.18 1.58 -17.82
N ILE A 20 -0.50 1.92 -16.72
CA ILE A 20 -1.14 0.92 -15.85
C ILE A 20 -2.43 0.46 -16.51
N THR A 21 -2.45 -0.78 -17.04
CA THR A 21 -3.58 -1.31 -17.81
C THR A 21 -4.38 -2.38 -17.08
N ASP A 22 -3.86 -2.94 -15.98
CA ASP A 22 -4.57 -3.96 -15.20
C ASP A 22 -5.80 -3.37 -14.52
N LYS A 23 -6.98 -3.82 -14.98
CA LYS A 23 -8.28 -3.36 -14.49
C LYS A 23 -8.50 -3.68 -13.01
N ASN A 24 -7.93 -4.78 -12.49
CA ASN A 24 -8.09 -5.16 -11.09
C ASN A 24 -7.32 -4.20 -10.20
N ILE A 25 -6.11 -3.80 -10.60
CA ILE A 25 -5.28 -2.81 -9.89
C ILE A 25 -6.00 -1.46 -9.88
N LEU A 26 -6.42 -0.97 -11.05
CA LEU A 26 -7.12 0.32 -11.17
C LEU A 26 -8.41 0.35 -10.34
N ASN A 27 -9.21 -0.73 -10.39
CA ASN A 27 -10.42 -0.86 -9.60
C ASN A 27 -10.12 -0.91 -8.08
N SER A 28 -9.02 -1.53 -7.68
CA SER A 28 -8.60 -1.58 -6.27
C SER A 28 -8.18 -0.20 -5.77
N ILE A 29 -7.42 0.55 -6.58
CA ILE A 29 -7.03 1.93 -6.27
C ILE A 29 -8.28 2.82 -6.14
N LYS A 30 -9.25 2.68 -7.05
CA LYS A 30 -10.51 3.42 -7.00
C LYS A 30 -11.32 3.13 -5.72
N LYS A 31 -11.29 1.89 -5.22
CA LYS A 31 -12.02 1.45 -4.01
C LYS A 31 -11.35 1.88 -2.71
N VAL A 32 -10.06 2.18 -2.73
CA VAL A 32 -9.29 2.53 -1.53
C VAL A 32 -9.13 4.04 -1.43
N PRO A 33 -9.90 4.72 -0.57
CA PRO A 33 -9.87 6.18 -0.45
C PRO A 33 -8.54 6.62 0.18
N ARG A 34 -7.64 7.16 -0.66
CA ARG A 34 -6.27 7.49 -0.26
C ARG A 34 -6.21 8.55 0.84
N GLU A 35 -7.23 9.42 0.93
CA GLU A 35 -7.35 10.43 1.98
C GLU A 35 -7.41 9.85 3.40
N LEU A 36 -7.79 8.58 3.57
CA LEU A 36 -7.75 7.91 4.88
C LEU A 36 -6.32 7.61 5.35
N PHE A 37 -5.34 7.63 4.46
CA PHE A 37 -3.97 7.19 4.68
C PHE A 37 -2.96 8.34 4.72
N VAL A 38 -3.40 9.58 4.51
CA VAL A 38 -2.59 10.78 4.55
C VAL A 38 -2.91 11.62 5.79
N ASN A 39 -2.00 12.52 6.13
CA ASN A 39 -2.26 13.50 7.20
C ASN A 39 -3.36 14.49 6.80
N LYS A 40 -4.10 15.01 7.78
CA LYS A 40 -5.17 16.00 7.53
C LYS A 40 -4.70 17.19 6.70
N LEU A 41 -3.47 17.66 6.93
CA LEU A 41 -2.88 18.78 6.18
C LEU A 41 -2.64 18.46 4.70
N SER A 42 -2.46 17.18 4.37
CA SER A 42 -2.22 16.71 3.00
C SER A 42 -3.48 16.13 2.33
N SER A 43 -4.63 16.18 3.00
CA SER A 43 -5.86 15.53 2.50
C SER A 43 -6.32 16.09 1.13
N GLN A 44 -6.12 17.38 0.87
CA GLN A 44 -6.43 17.98 -0.43
C GLN A 44 -5.54 17.48 -1.57
N LEU A 45 -4.35 16.97 -1.24
CA LEU A 45 -3.38 16.40 -2.18
C LEU A 45 -3.48 14.89 -2.29
N ALA A 46 -4.44 14.26 -1.61
CA ALA A 46 -4.52 12.81 -1.49
C ALA A 46 -4.56 12.09 -2.84
N TYR A 47 -5.13 12.69 -3.86
CA TYR A 47 -5.25 12.11 -5.21
C TYR A 47 -4.24 12.67 -6.22
N GLU A 48 -3.30 13.50 -5.75
CA GLU A 48 -2.15 13.86 -6.58
C GLU A 48 -1.19 12.67 -6.71
N ASN A 49 -0.65 12.47 -7.90
CA ASN A 49 0.28 11.38 -8.18
C ASN A 49 1.70 11.70 -7.70
N MET A 50 1.83 11.91 -6.40
CA MET A 50 3.09 12.24 -5.72
C MET A 50 3.16 11.58 -4.34
N PRO A 51 4.36 11.37 -3.78
CA PRO A 51 4.52 10.95 -2.39
C PRO A 51 4.09 12.09 -1.45
N LEU A 52 3.53 11.73 -0.29
CA LEU A 52 3.13 12.70 0.72
C LEU A 52 3.73 12.32 2.08
N PRO A 53 4.09 13.29 2.92
CA PRO A 53 4.65 13.01 4.25
C PRO A 53 3.61 12.37 5.16
N VAL A 54 4.06 11.42 5.96
CA VAL A 54 3.29 10.80 7.04
C VAL A 54 4.09 10.81 8.34
N GLU A 55 3.61 10.13 9.37
CA GLU A 55 4.30 10.08 10.67
C GLU A 55 5.66 9.38 10.60
N CYS A 56 6.46 9.54 11.64
CA CYS A 56 7.78 8.93 11.80
C CYS A 56 8.80 9.32 10.71
N GLY A 57 8.63 10.50 10.08
CA GLY A 57 9.48 10.95 8.99
C GLY A 57 9.38 10.11 7.71
N GLN A 58 8.33 9.30 7.59
CA GLN A 58 8.08 8.46 6.43
C GLN A 58 7.18 9.16 5.39
N THR A 59 6.98 8.50 4.26
CA THR A 59 6.06 8.97 3.22
C THR A 59 5.09 7.86 2.82
N ILE A 60 3.86 8.23 2.47
CA ILE A 60 3.02 7.38 1.64
C ILE A 60 3.53 7.50 0.20
N SER A 61 3.81 6.36 -0.42
CA SER A 61 4.40 6.32 -1.77
C SER A 61 3.50 6.96 -2.83
N GLN A 62 4.11 7.43 -3.91
CA GLN A 62 3.43 7.94 -5.08
C GLN A 62 2.48 6.85 -5.64
N PRO A 63 1.22 7.18 -5.96
CA PRO A 63 0.25 6.22 -6.48
C PRO A 63 0.73 5.42 -7.70
N TYR A 64 1.42 6.07 -8.62
CA TYR A 64 2.00 5.39 -9.79
C TYR A 64 3.02 4.32 -9.38
N VAL A 65 3.91 4.62 -8.44
CA VAL A 65 4.91 3.66 -7.96
C VAL A 65 4.22 2.46 -7.29
N VAL A 66 3.21 2.70 -6.46
CA VAL A 66 2.41 1.64 -5.83
C VAL A 66 1.75 0.76 -6.90
N ALA A 67 1.07 1.36 -7.87
CA ALA A 67 0.41 0.63 -8.95
C ALA A 67 1.39 -0.19 -9.79
N TYR A 68 2.54 0.40 -10.15
CA TYR A 68 3.58 -0.25 -10.94
C TYR A 68 4.21 -1.43 -10.20
N MET A 69 4.56 -1.26 -8.92
CA MET A 69 5.12 -2.35 -8.11
C MET A 69 4.12 -3.52 -7.99
N ILE A 70 2.84 -3.23 -7.76
CA ILE A 70 1.80 -4.27 -7.69
C ILE A 70 1.62 -4.94 -9.05
N ASP A 71 1.64 -4.20 -10.16
CA ASP A 71 1.53 -4.78 -11.51
C ASP A 71 2.69 -5.73 -11.83
N CYS A 72 3.91 -5.41 -11.39
CA CYS A 72 5.06 -6.30 -11.53
C CYS A 72 4.88 -7.66 -10.84
N LEU A 73 4.10 -7.73 -9.77
CA LEU A 73 3.87 -8.98 -9.03
C LEU A 73 2.93 -9.96 -9.75
N LYS A 74 2.08 -9.50 -10.67
CA LYS A 74 1.08 -10.30 -11.40
C LYS A 74 0.21 -11.16 -10.48
N LEU A 75 -0.31 -10.55 -9.42
CA LEU A 75 -1.03 -11.22 -8.33
C LEU A 75 -2.28 -11.95 -8.82
N LYS A 76 -2.54 -13.09 -8.17
CA LYS A 76 -3.76 -13.88 -8.31
C LYS A 76 -4.57 -13.83 -7.02
N LYS A 77 -5.87 -14.04 -7.12
CA LYS A 77 -6.78 -14.09 -5.96
C LYS A 77 -6.47 -15.19 -4.95
N THR A 78 -5.70 -16.18 -5.33
CA THR A 78 -5.27 -17.29 -4.49
C THR A 78 -3.98 -17.01 -3.74
N ASP A 79 -3.25 -15.95 -4.09
CA ASP A 79 -1.90 -15.70 -3.61
C ASP A 79 -1.88 -15.23 -2.16
N LYS A 80 -0.82 -15.64 -1.46
CA LYS A 80 -0.39 -15.10 -0.18
C LYS A 80 0.77 -14.15 -0.42
N VAL A 81 0.62 -12.91 0.00
CA VAL A 81 1.61 -11.84 -0.25
C VAL A 81 2.26 -11.44 1.07
N LEU A 82 3.58 -11.28 1.06
CA LEU A 82 4.33 -10.63 2.14
C LEU A 82 4.66 -9.20 1.74
N GLU A 83 4.31 -8.24 2.58
CA GLU A 83 4.67 -6.83 2.44
C GLU A 83 5.63 -6.42 3.56
N ILE A 84 6.74 -5.80 3.19
CA ILE A 84 7.68 -5.18 4.12
C ILE A 84 7.55 -3.66 4.02
N GLY A 85 7.11 -3.03 5.11
CA GLY A 85 6.81 -1.61 5.15
C GLY A 85 5.34 -1.31 4.93
N THR A 86 4.51 -1.55 5.95
CA THR A 86 3.06 -1.26 5.92
C THR A 86 2.78 0.23 5.76
N GLY A 87 3.60 1.08 6.40
CA GLY A 87 3.36 2.51 6.48
C GLY A 87 2.00 2.83 7.09
N THR A 88 1.21 3.67 6.44
CA THR A 88 -0.17 3.97 6.86
C THR A 88 -1.19 2.94 6.38
N GLY A 89 -0.77 1.94 5.56
CA GLY A 89 -1.61 0.82 5.09
C GLY A 89 -2.25 1.01 3.72
N TYR A 90 -1.90 2.04 2.95
CA TYR A 90 -2.52 2.30 1.64
C TYR A 90 -2.25 1.19 0.63
N GLN A 91 -0.97 0.83 0.43
CA GLN A 91 -0.59 -0.26 -0.47
C GLN A 91 -1.14 -1.60 0.02
N THR A 92 -1.08 -1.86 1.34
CA THR A 92 -1.68 -3.04 1.97
C THR A 92 -3.16 -3.17 1.61
N ALA A 93 -3.93 -2.07 1.71
CA ALA A 93 -5.35 -2.06 1.38
C ALA A 93 -5.62 -2.37 -0.10
N ILE A 94 -4.81 -1.86 -1.02
CA ILE A 94 -4.93 -2.15 -2.45
C ILE A 94 -4.64 -3.63 -2.72
N ILE A 95 -3.53 -4.16 -2.20
CA ILE A 95 -3.13 -5.57 -2.36
C ILE A 95 -4.17 -6.52 -1.78
N SER A 96 -4.80 -6.16 -0.66
CA SER A 96 -5.84 -6.99 -0.05
C SER A 96 -7.03 -7.28 -0.97
N HIS A 97 -7.31 -6.38 -1.91
CA HIS A 97 -8.32 -6.60 -2.95
C HIS A 97 -7.85 -7.51 -4.07
N LEU A 98 -6.57 -7.84 -4.17
CA LEU A 98 -5.96 -8.55 -5.31
C LEU A 98 -5.51 -9.98 -4.97
N CYS A 99 -5.39 -10.33 -3.68
CA CYS A 99 -4.84 -11.58 -3.21
C CYS A 99 -5.78 -12.30 -2.23
N GLN A 100 -5.44 -13.53 -1.87
CA GLN A 100 -6.14 -14.29 -0.84
C GLN A 100 -5.89 -13.70 0.55
N LYS A 101 -4.61 -13.44 0.85
CA LYS A 101 -4.19 -12.95 2.16
C LYS A 101 -2.91 -12.13 2.02
N ILE A 102 -2.86 -10.99 2.71
CA ILE A 102 -1.64 -10.19 2.83
C ILE A 102 -1.12 -10.21 4.27
N TYR A 103 0.16 -10.48 4.40
CA TYR A 103 0.94 -10.43 5.61
C TYR A 103 1.83 -9.20 5.54
N THR A 104 1.75 -8.30 6.50
CA THR A 104 2.47 -7.02 6.42
C THR A 104 3.24 -6.73 7.69
N ILE A 105 4.47 -6.24 7.54
CA ILE A 105 5.39 -5.95 8.64
C ILE A 105 5.68 -4.45 8.67
N GLU A 106 5.57 -3.86 9.87
CA GLU A 106 5.91 -2.45 10.11
C GLU A 106 6.82 -2.32 11.34
N ILE A 107 7.89 -1.56 11.19
CA ILE A 107 8.87 -1.34 12.27
C ILE A 107 8.45 -0.22 13.22
N PHE A 108 7.74 0.80 12.72
CA PHE A 108 7.30 1.93 13.53
C PHE A 108 5.96 1.64 14.21
N ASP A 109 5.96 1.55 15.52
CA ASP A 109 4.76 1.25 16.32
C ASP A 109 3.57 2.18 15.98
N LYS A 110 3.85 3.48 15.85
CA LYS A 110 2.83 4.49 15.52
C LYS A 110 2.17 4.23 14.16
N LEU A 111 2.96 3.89 13.13
CA LEU A 111 2.46 3.56 11.79
C LEU A 111 1.72 2.22 11.81
N PHE A 112 2.26 1.22 12.51
CA PHE A 112 1.61 -0.08 12.69
C PHE A 112 0.19 0.07 13.25
N HIS A 113 0.00 0.84 14.31
CA HIS A 113 -1.32 1.08 14.88
C HIS A 113 -2.21 1.91 13.96
N GLN A 114 -1.65 2.93 13.30
CA GLN A 114 -2.38 3.76 12.34
C GLN A 114 -2.91 2.94 11.16
N ALA A 115 -2.07 2.06 10.59
CA ALA A 115 -2.47 1.17 9.50
C ALA A 115 -3.65 0.27 9.89
N LYS A 116 -3.61 -0.34 11.08
CA LYS A 116 -4.71 -1.16 11.59
C LYS A 116 -6.02 -0.38 11.69
N ILE A 117 -5.96 0.86 12.20
CA ILE A 117 -7.14 1.73 12.29
C ILE A 117 -7.69 2.04 10.89
N ASN A 118 -6.83 2.44 9.95
CA ASN A 118 -7.24 2.81 8.60
C ASN A 118 -7.86 1.62 7.85
N ILE A 119 -7.21 0.46 7.89
CA ILE A 119 -7.68 -0.75 7.20
C ILE A 119 -8.97 -1.29 7.82
N ASN A 120 -9.13 -1.20 9.14
CA ASN A 120 -10.37 -1.58 9.83
C ASN A 120 -11.58 -0.72 9.39
N LYS A 121 -11.37 0.58 9.11
CA LYS A 121 -12.43 1.44 8.54
C LYS A 121 -12.95 0.91 7.19
N LEU A 122 -12.09 0.24 6.41
CA LEU A 122 -12.44 -0.39 5.13
C LEU A 122 -13.02 -1.80 5.29
N LYS A 123 -13.10 -2.33 6.51
CA LYS A 123 -13.60 -3.67 6.84
C LYS A 123 -12.87 -4.80 6.10
N LEU A 124 -11.59 -4.60 5.75
CA LEU A 124 -10.74 -5.61 5.13
C LEU A 124 -10.33 -6.65 6.17
N ARG A 125 -10.54 -7.94 5.88
CA ARG A 125 -10.38 -9.05 6.86
C ARG A 125 -9.26 -10.01 6.52
N ASN A 126 -8.64 -9.85 5.36
CA ASN A 126 -7.57 -10.73 4.87
C ASN A 126 -6.17 -10.16 5.09
N VAL A 127 -6.02 -9.20 6.01
CA VAL A 127 -4.74 -8.56 6.36
C VAL A 127 -4.25 -9.10 7.71
N ILE A 128 -3.03 -9.60 7.74
CA ILE A 128 -2.34 -10.08 8.95
C ILE A 128 -1.15 -9.17 9.21
N TYR A 129 -1.04 -8.67 10.43
CA TYR A 129 -0.06 -7.65 10.79
C TYR A 129 1.01 -8.21 11.71
N LYS A 130 2.25 -7.79 11.51
CA LYS A 130 3.36 -8.00 12.42
C LYS A 130 4.07 -6.69 12.70
N HIS A 131 4.25 -6.35 13.98
CA HIS A 131 5.13 -5.27 14.39
C HIS A 131 6.55 -5.81 14.55
N GLY A 132 7.51 -5.23 13.84
CA GLY A 132 8.91 -5.67 13.91
C GLY A 132 9.74 -5.25 12.69
N ASN A 133 11.00 -5.69 12.72
CA ASN A 133 11.93 -5.46 11.61
C ASN A 133 11.70 -6.48 10.49
N GLY A 134 11.39 -5.99 9.28
CA GLY A 134 11.14 -6.80 8.10
C GLY A 134 12.33 -7.64 7.62
N ILE A 135 13.55 -7.28 8.00
CA ILE A 135 14.77 -8.05 7.72
C ILE A 135 14.69 -9.50 8.24
N ASN A 136 13.97 -9.69 9.36
CA ASN A 136 13.77 -11.00 9.97
C ASN A 136 12.68 -11.84 9.27
N GLY A 137 12.08 -11.34 8.22
CA GLY A 137 10.98 -11.98 7.55
C GLY A 137 9.76 -12.21 8.44
N TRP A 138 8.87 -13.13 8.03
CA TRP A 138 7.66 -13.40 8.80
C TRP A 138 7.92 -14.25 10.05
N GLY A 139 8.86 -15.18 9.99
CA GLY A 139 9.30 -16.01 11.14
C GLY A 139 8.51 -17.30 11.36
N GLU A 140 7.50 -17.58 10.54
CA GLU A 140 6.77 -18.84 10.50
C GLU A 140 7.03 -19.53 9.14
N GLU A 141 6.83 -20.84 9.06
CA GLU A 141 6.94 -21.61 7.79
C GLU A 141 5.73 -21.33 6.89
N ILE A 142 5.61 -20.09 6.42
CA ILE A 142 4.59 -19.69 5.45
C ILE A 142 5.26 -19.51 4.11
N LEU A 143 4.76 -20.19 3.09
CA LEU A 143 5.16 -19.96 1.71
C LEU A 143 4.35 -18.79 1.16
N PHE A 144 5.07 -17.79 0.67
CA PHE A 144 4.51 -16.64 -0.01
C PHE A 144 4.64 -16.78 -1.52
N ASP A 145 3.59 -16.41 -2.25
CA ASP A 145 3.59 -16.41 -3.71
C ASP A 145 4.26 -15.16 -4.27
N ALA A 146 4.22 -14.05 -3.50
CA ALA A 146 4.87 -12.79 -3.85
C ALA A 146 5.35 -12.04 -2.60
N ILE A 147 6.43 -11.26 -2.78
CA ILE A 147 6.98 -10.37 -1.75
C ILE A 147 7.09 -8.97 -2.35
N ILE A 148 6.61 -7.96 -1.61
CA ILE A 148 6.76 -6.55 -1.96
C ILE A 148 7.47 -5.82 -0.83
N ILE A 149 8.51 -5.05 -1.18
CA ILE A 149 9.33 -4.31 -0.21
C ILE A 149 9.18 -2.82 -0.49
N SER A 150 8.53 -2.12 0.43
CA SER A 150 8.30 -0.67 0.38
C SER A 150 9.10 0.07 1.45
N ALA A 151 10.08 -0.60 2.04
CA ALA A 151 11.02 -0.08 3.01
C ALA A 151 12.44 -0.06 2.44
N ALA A 152 13.27 0.88 2.89
CA ALA A 152 14.68 0.89 2.56
C ALA A 152 15.44 -0.14 3.41
N SER A 153 16.41 -0.83 2.80
CA SER A 153 17.40 -1.67 3.48
C SER A 153 18.77 -1.35 2.91
N GLU A 154 19.80 -1.36 3.77
CA GLU A 154 21.18 -1.17 3.34
C GLU A 154 21.68 -2.35 2.49
N GLU A 155 21.18 -3.55 2.78
CA GLU A 155 21.53 -4.78 2.07
C GLU A 155 20.27 -5.61 1.76
N ILE A 156 20.36 -6.42 0.71
CA ILE A 156 19.32 -7.42 0.40
C ILE A 156 19.47 -8.56 1.42
N PRO A 157 18.44 -8.90 2.20
CA PRO A 157 18.52 -10.00 3.14
C PRO A 157 18.91 -11.31 2.46
N SER A 158 19.84 -12.04 3.06
CA SER A 158 20.34 -13.31 2.53
C SER A 158 19.46 -14.51 2.84
N LYS A 159 18.33 -14.30 3.51
CA LYS A 159 17.37 -15.35 3.90
C LYS A 159 15.98 -15.04 3.41
#